data_82c95b60440e02ef4b8ce0b6309c758e
#
_entry.id   82c95b60440e02ef4b8ce0b6309c758e
#
_cell.length_a   1.000
_cell.length_b   1.000
_cell.length_c   1.000
_cell.angle_alpha   90.00
_cell.angle_beta   90.00
_cell.angle_gamma   90.00
#
_symmetry.space_group_name_H-M   'P 1'
#
loop_
_entity.id
_entity.type
_entity.pdbx_description
1 polymer ?
#
loop_
_entity_poly.entity_id
_entity_poly.type
_entity_poly.pdbx_seq_one_letter_code
_entity_poly.pdbx_strand_id
1 'polypeptide(L)'
;MDDERFLNSYHNASTPPDPDVAAELAGFMLAADPVLAQAAELARVLARAHQGAATQLIGEGWAHARKYFSLSEKYAAWADYRAPARGVGIHAYAHTVRQPIRLTDQQLRAHPAWRNFGADPDRHPPMRGWLAVPLIGSDGANYGFIQASDRLEGDFTEQDEANLVRLASLTSTALDALAQLHLPDYRTKVAQPPA
;
A
#
# COMPACT_ATOMS: atom_id res chain seq x y z
N MET A 1 12.09 -25.49 6.16
CA MET A 1 12.93 -25.13 7.30
C MET A 1 13.12 -23.63 7.22
N ASP A 2 12.69 -22.90 8.23
CA ASP A 2 12.78 -21.47 8.54
C ASP A 2 11.62 -20.53 8.17
N ASP A 3 10.39 -21.02 8.27
CA ASP A 3 9.20 -20.13 8.22
C ASP A 3 8.91 -19.44 9.59
N GLU A 4 9.44 -19.95 10.69
CA GLU A 4 9.22 -19.39 12.03
C GLU A 4 10.11 -18.18 12.37
N ARG A 5 11.25 -18.02 11.73
CA ARG A 5 12.12 -16.85 11.98
C ARG A 5 11.57 -15.57 11.35
N PHE A 6 10.81 -15.69 10.26
CA PHE A 6 10.20 -14.55 9.59
C PHE A 6 9.01 -13.99 10.37
N LEU A 7 8.28 -14.84 11.11
CA LEU A 7 7.13 -14.44 11.92
C LEU A 7 7.53 -13.80 13.27
N ASN A 8 8.73 -14.14 13.81
CA ASN A 8 9.19 -13.63 15.10
C ASN A 8 9.83 -12.23 15.05
N SER A 9 10.22 -11.73 13.88
CA SER A 9 10.79 -10.38 13.77
C SER A 9 9.75 -9.26 13.89
N TYR A 10 8.46 -9.56 13.82
CA TYR A 10 7.36 -8.59 13.85
C TYR A 10 6.73 -8.36 15.22
N HIS A 11 7.18 -9.07 16.27
CA HIS A 11 6.56 -9.02 17.60
C HIS A 11 7.36 -8.24 18.66
N ASN A 12 8.43 -7.54 18.30
CA ASN A 12 9.30 -6.90 19.30
C ASN A 12 9.34 -5.35 19.21
N ALA A 13 8.19 -4.71 19.11
CA ALA A 13 8.07 -3.30 19.48
C ALA A 13 7.47 -3.22 20.90
N SER A 14 8.28 -3.51 21.91
CA SER A 14 7.85 -3.56 23.32
C SER A 14 7.95 -2.22 24.04
N THR A 15 8.23 -1.13 23.34
CA THR A 15 8.19 0.23 23.92
C THR A 15 7.18 1.06 23.10
N PRO A 16 6.18 1.67 23.75
CA PRO A 16 5.29 2.60 23.04
C PRO A 16 6.15 3.73 22.46
N PRO A 17 5.83 4.23 21.26
CA PRO A 17 6.55 5.36 20.69
C PRO A 17 6.45 6.56 21.64
N ASP A 18 7.49 7.39 21.62
CA ASP A 18 7.49 8.70 22.28
C ASP A 18 6.18 9.43 21.94
N PRO A 19 5.45 10.00 22.91
CA PRO A 19 4.18 10.68 22.68
C PRO A 19 4.25 11.76 21.58
N ASP A 20 5.37 12.48 21.48
CA ASP A 20 5.57 13.51 20.47
C ASP A 20 5.70 12.88 19.07
N VAL A 21 6.44 11.78 18.96
CA VAL A 21 6.55 10.99 17.72
C VAL A 21 5.19 10.41 17.32
N ALA A 22 4.41 9.94 18.27
CA ALA A 22 3.06 9.43 18.00
C ALA A 22 2.13 10.53 17.47
N ALA A 23 2.22 11.75 18.02
CA ALA A 23 1.46 12.90 17.56
C ALA A 23 1.86 13.35 16.15
N GLU A 24 3.16 13.38 15.84
CA GLU A 24 3.68 13.66 14.50
C GLU A 24 3.16 12.66 13.47
N LEU A 25 3.25 11.35 13.78
CA LEU A 25 2.74 10.29 12.91
C LEU A 25 1.24 10.43 12.67
N ALA A 26 0.45 10.72 13.71
CA ALA A 26 -0.99 10.92 13.59
C ALA A 26 -1.31 12.15 12.72
N GLY A 27 -0.58 13.26 12.89
CA GLY A 27 -0.72 14.47 12.08
C GLY A 27 -0.41 14.21 10.60
N PHE A 28 0.69 13.54 10.32
CA PHE A 28 1.05 13.14 8.96
C PHE A 28 -0.02 12.23 8.32
N MET A 29 -0.47 11.21 9.06
CA MET A 29 -1.48 10.28 8.56
C MET A 29 -2.78 11.01 8.21
N LEU A 30 -3.21 11.93 9.07
CA LEU A 30 -4.43 12.71 8.83
C LEU A 30 -4.27 13.64 7.60
N ALA A 31 -3.13 14.30 7.46
CA ALA A 31 -2.86 15.17 6.32
C ALA A 31 -2.73 14.39 5.00
N ALA A 32 -2.26 13.14 5.03
CA ALA A 32 -2.13 12.27 3.87
C ALA A 32 -3.45 11.64 3.42
N ASP A 33 -4.47 11.56 4.27
CA ASP A 33 -5.76 10.93 3.97
C ASP A 33 -6.36 11.39 2.62
N PRO A 34 -6.55 12.70 2.34
CA PRO A 34 -7.15 13.15 1.09
C PRO A 34 -6.28 12.86 -0.14
N VAL A 35 -4.95 12.90 0.01
CA VAL A 35 -4.01 12.60 -1.08
C VAL A 35 -4.13 11.13 -1.48
N LEU A 36 -4.16 10.23 -0.49
CA LEU A 36 -4.21 8.79 -0.73
C LEU A 36 -5.60 8.33 -1.19
N ALA A 37 -6.66 8.94 -0.70
CA ALA A 37 -8.02 8.69 -1.20
C ALA A 37 -8.12 9.06 -2.70
N GLN A 38 -7.60 10.23 -3.08
CA GLN A 38 -7.56 10.67 -4.46
C GLN A 38 -6.65 9.78 -5.32
N ALA A 39 -5.49 9.35 -4.79
CA ALA A 39 -4.60 8.43 -5.49
C ALA A 39 -5.27 7.07 -5.77
N ALA A 40 -6.06 6.55 -4.83
CA ALA A 40 -6.83 5.33 -5.03
C ALA A 40 -7.87 5.46 -6.15
N GLU A 41 -8.58 6.59 -6.22
CA GLU A 41 -9.53 6.86 -7.28
C GLU A 41 -8.85 7.01 -8.65
N LEU A 42 -7.80 7.81 -8.72
CA LEU A 42 -7.04 8.00 -9.96
C LEU A 42 -6.38 6.70 -10.42
N ALA A 43 -5.89 5.85 -9.52
CA ALA A 43 -5.35 4.54 -9.88
C ALA A 43 -6.40 3.70 -10.60
N ARG A 44 -7.65 3.67 -10.08
CA ARG A 44 -8.76 2.96 -10.72
C ARG A 44 -9.06 3.50 -12.11
N VAL A 45 -9.16 4.83 -12.24
CA VAL A 45 -9.54 5.49 -13.51
C VAL A 45 -8.44 5.35 -14.56
N LEU A 46 -7.19 5.65 -14.21
CA LEU A 46 -6.04 5.65 -15.13
C LEU A 46 -5.67 4.25 -15.60
N ALA A 47 -5.82 3.25 -14.74
CA ALA A 47 -5.60 1.85 -15.11
C ALA A 47 -6.86 1.19 -15.73
N ARG A 48 -7.97 1.94 -15.90
CA ARG A 48 -9.23 1.42 -16.43
C ARG A 48 -9.67 0.15 -15.70
N ALA A 49 -9.72 0.22 -14.37
CA ALA A 49 -9.99 -0.92 -13.51
C ALA A 49 -11.32 -0.77 -12.75
N HIS A 50 -11.82 -1.88 -12.24
CA HIS A 50 -12.96 -1.90 -11.33
C HIS A 50 -12.59 -1.56 -9.90
N GLN A 51 -11.31 -1.75 -9.53
CA GLN A 51 -10.80 -1.45 -8.20
C GLN A 51 -9.48 -0.68 -8.29
N GLY A 52 -9.38 0.37 -7.50
CA GLY A 52 -8.15 1.07 -7.18
C GLY A 52 -7.97 1.13 -5.67
N ALA A 53 -6.74 1.11 -5.19
CA ALA A 53 -6.45 1.32 -3.79
C ALA A 53 -5.10 1.99 -3.58
N ALA A 54 -4.97 2.71 -2.48
CA ALA A 54 -3.71 3.17 -1.94
C ALA A 54 -3.52 2.56 -0.54
N THR A 55 -2.34 2.04 -0.27
CA THR A 55 -1.96 1.52 1.03
C THR A 55 -0.85 2.40 1.57
N GLN A 56 -1.08 3.04 2.70
CA GLN A 56 -0.06 3.79 3.44
C GLN A 56 0.56 2.87 4.49
N LEU A 57 1.88 2.91 4.57
CA LEU A 57 2.67 2.22 5.58
C LEU A 57 3.62 3.24 6.20
N ILE A 58 3.64 3.33 7.52
CA ILE A 58 4.50 4.24 8.25
C ILE A 58 5.23 3.48 9.34
N GLY A 59 6.53 3.68 9.42
CA GLY A 59 7.39 2.99 10.37
C GLY A 59 7.67 1.55 9.99
N GLU A 60 8.20 0.81 10.93
CA GLU A 60 8.47 -0.61 10.75
C GLU A 60 7.20 -1.44 11.01
N GLY A 61 6.87 -2.28 10.07
CA GLY A 61 5.72 -3.19 10.18
C GLY A 61 4.40 -2.64 9.67
N TRP A 62 3.33 -3.40 9.92
CA TRP A 62 1.98 -3.14 9.38
C TRP A 62 0.98 -2.63 10.42
N ALA A 63 1.43 -2.33 11.63
CA ALA A 63 0.57 -1.89 12.74
C ALA A 63 -0.17 -0.58 12.43
N HIS A 64 0.46 0.31 11.67
CA HIS A 64 -0.10 1.61 11.27
C HIS A 64 -0.46 1.66 9.78
N ALA A 65 -0.76 0.51 9.17
CA ALA A 65 -1.18 0.46 7.79
C ALA A 65 -2.61 1.00 7.63
N ARG A 66 -2.79 1.93 6.69
CA ARG A 66 -4.10 2.43 6.24
C ARG A 66 -4.31 2.06 4.79
N LYS A 67 -5.55 1.76 4.43
CA LYS A 67 -5.92 1.41 3.06
C LYS A 67 -7.15 2.19 2.61
N TYR A 68 -7.02 2.82 1.47
CA TYR A 68 -8.05 3.60 0.79
C TYR A 68 -8.51 2.84 -0.43
N PHE A 69 -9.81 2.76 -0.65
CA PHE A 69 -10.40 2.05 -1.80
C PHE A 69 -11.22 2.97 -2.66
N SER A 70 -11.13 2.76 -3.96
CA SER A 70 -12.08 3.25 -4.96
C SER A 70 -12.61 2.05 -5.75
N LEU A 71 -13.93 1.87 -5.74
CA LEU A 71 -14.63 0.77 -6.39
C LEU A 71 -15.57 1.30 -7.45
N SER A 72 -15.69 0.60 -8.58
CA SER A 72 -16.73 0.87 -9.57
C SER A 72 -18.08 0.32 -9.10
N GLU A 73 -19.15 0.67 -9.78
CA GLU A 73 -20.51 0.17 -9.51
C GLU A 73 -20.61 -1.36 -9.50
N LYS A 74 -19.79 -2.05 -10.30
CA LYS A 74 -19.67 -3.52 -10.29
C LYS A 74 -19.42 -4.10 -8.90
N TYR A 75 -18.72 -3.34 -8.07
CA TYR A 75 -18.33 -3.74 -6.72
C TYR A 75 -18.97 -2.90 -5.62
N ALA A 76 -20.11 -2.26 -5.90
CA ALA A 76 -20.85 -1.45 -4.94
C ALA A 76 -21.20 -2.21 -3.64
N ALA A 77 -21.46 -3.52 -3.73
CA ALA A 77 -21.74 -4.37 -2.57
C ALA A 77 -20.56 -4.43 -1.55
N TRP A 78 -19.35 -4.06 -1.96
CA TRP A 78 -18.17 -4.00 -1.10
C TRP A 78 -17.74 -2.58 -0.72
N ALA A 79 -18.60 -1.57 -0.93
CA ALA A 79 -18.28 -0.17 -0.64
C ALA A 79 -17.82 0.05 0.82
N ASP A 80 -18.40 -0.72 1.76
CA ASP A 80 -18.03 -0.68 3.18
C ASP A 80 -16.92 -1.67 3.56
N TYR A 81 -16.33 -2.35 2.58
CA TYR A 81 -15.26 -3.30 2.84
C TYR A 81 -14.05 -2.60 3.44
N ARG A 82 -13.60 -3.11 4.58
CA ARG A 82 -12.40 -2.67 5.29
C ARG A 82 -11.52 -3.87 5.58
N ALA A 83 -10.46 -4.04 4.79
CA ALA A 83 -9.47 -5.06 5.06
C ALA A 83 -8.38 -4.52 5.96
N PRO A 84 -8.09 -5.17 7.08
CA PRO A 84 -6.87 -4.88 7.81
C PRO A 84 -5.67 -5.25 6.94
N ALA A 85 -4.73 -4.33 6.79
CA ALA A 85 -3.44 -4.63 6.21
C ALA A 85 -2.64 -5.47 7.22
N ARG A 86 -2.37 -6.73 6.89
CA ARG A 86 -1.78 -7.70 7.84
C ARG A 86 -0.31 -8.00 7.61
N GLY A 87 0.35 -7.34 6.66
CA GLY A 87 1.76 -7.59 6.35
C GLY A 87 2.04 -9.00 5.80
N VAL A 88 1.06 -9.61 5.17
CA VAL A 88 1.20 -10.96 4.58
C VAL A 88 0.72 -10.98 3.13
N GLY A 89 1.15 -11.99 2.40
CA GLY A 89 0.68 -12.24 1.04
C GLY A 89 1.24 -11.27 0.01
N ILE A 90 0.50 -11.09 -1.09
CA ILE A 90 0.95 -10.31 -2.25
C ILE A 90 1.21 -8.82 -1.91
N HIS A 91 0.48 -8.26 -0.95
CA HIS A 91 0.68 -6.88 -0.52
C HIS A 91 2.01 -6.68 0.21
N ALA A 92 2.38 -7.63 1.11
CA ALA A 92 3.69 -7.61 1.77
C ALA A 92 4.83 -7.77 0.76
N TYR A 93 4.66 -8.67 -0.20
CA TYR A 93 5.60 -8.85 -1.30
C TYR A 93 5.82 -7.55 -2.08
N ALA A 94 4.75 -6.85 -2.48
CA ALA A 94 4.85 -5.58 -3.19
C ALA A 94 5.60 -4.51 -2.39
N HIS A 95 5.35 -4.43 -1.10
CA HIS A 95 6.06 -3.49 -0.23
C HIS A 95 7.56 -3.78 -0.15
N THR A 96 7.93 -5.06 -0.11
CA THR A 96 9.33 -5.50 -0.04
C THR A 96 10.08 -5.30 -1.34
N VAL A 97 9.44 -5.60 -2.48
CA VAL A 97 10.08 -5.54 -3.81
C VAL A 97 10.40 -4.12 -4.25
N ARG A 98 9.59 -3.13 -3.84
CA ARG A 98 9.81 -1.69 -4.12
C ARG A 98 9.94 -1.36 -5.63
N GLN A 99 9.29 -2.14 -6.47
CA GLN A 99 9.25 -1.98 -7.91
C GLN A 99 7.81 -2.19 -8.42
N PRO A 100 7.45 -1.67 -9.59
CA PRO A 100 6.17 -1.96 -10.21
C PRO A 100 5.99 -3.47 -10.43
N ILE A 101 4.79 -3.96 -10.16
CA ILE A 101 4.40 -5.36 -10.33
C ILE A 101 3.14 -5.39 -11.15
N ARG A 102 3.18 -6.06 -12.31
CA ARG A 102 2.04 -6.26 -13.20
C ARG A 102 1.83 -7.76 -13.42
N LEU A 103 0.68 -8.27 -12.99
CA LEU A 103 0.32 -9.68 -13.03
C LEU A 103 -1.03 -9.86 -13.73
N THR A 104 -1.10 -10.79 -14.66
CA THR A 104 -2.37 -11.33 -15.16
C THR A 104 -3.10 -12.09 -14.05
N ASP A 105 -4.39 -12.45 -14.23
CA ASP A 105 -5.11 -13.27 -13.25
C ASP A 105 -4.42 -14.61 -13.01
N GLN A 106 -3.94 -15.25 -14.08
CA GLN A 106 -3.21 -16.51 -13.98
C GLN A 106 -1.90 -16.36 -13.19
N GLN A 107 -1.11 -15.33 -13.48
CA GLN A 107 0.14 -15.06 -12.78
C GLN A 107 -0.08 -14.71 -11.31
N LEU A 108 -1.13 -13.93 -11.00
CA LEU A 108 -1.49 -13.58 -9.63
C LEU A 108 -1.82 -14.83 -8.82
N ARG A 109 -2.68 -15.71 -9.35
CA ARG A 109 -3.08 -16.96 -8.66
C ARG A 109 -1.92 -17.93 -8.49
N ALA A 110 -0.98 -17.96 -9.43
CA ALA A 110 0.21 -18.81 -9.36
C ALA A 110 1.34 -18.22 -8.52
N HIS A 111 1.22 -16.96 -8.11
CA HIS A 111 2.31 -16.25 -7.39
C HIS A 111 2.55 -16.85 -5.99
N PRO A 112 3.80 -17.16 -5.61
CA PRO A 112 4.10 -17.78 -4.30
C PRO A 112 3.60 -16.99 -3.09
N ALA A 113 3.55 -15.65 -3.21
CA ALA A 113 3.02 -14.79 -2.16
C ALA A 113 1.48 -14.66 -2.18
N TRP A 114 0.77 -15.26 -3.15
CA TRP A 114 -0.68 -15.23 -3.16
C TRP A 114 -1.25 -16.12 -2.04
N ARG A 115 -2.05 -15.54 -1.16
CA ARG A 115 -2.67 -16.23 -0.01
C ARG A 115 -4.18 -16.29 -0.12
N ASN A 116 -4.73 -16.01 -1.34
CA ASN A 116 -6.16 -15.79 -1.49
C ASN A 116 -6.63 -14.68 -0.50
N PHE A 117 -7.89 -14.67 -0.11
CA PHE A 117 -8.43 -13.66 0.81
C PHE A 117 -8.55 -14.18 2.25
N GLY A 118 -7.77 -15.21 2.58
CA GLY A 118 -7.80 -15.83 3.93
C GLY A 118 -9.05 -16.65 4.17
N ALA A 119 -9.58 -16.58 5.39
CA ALA A 119 -10.70 -17.43 5.82
C ALA A 119 -12.07 -17.01 5.25
N ASP A 120 -12.19 -15.85 4.64
CA ASP A 120 -13.46 -15.25 4.26
C ASP A 120 -13.40 -14.61 2.85
N PRO A 121 -13.21 -15.44 1.80
CA PRO A 121 -12.98 -14.94 0.45
C PRO A 121 -14.18 -14.18 -0.13
N ASP A 122 -15.40 -14.50 0.31
CA ASP A 122 -16.63 -13.87 -0.20
C ASP A 122 -16.83 -12.46 0.34
N ARG A 123 -16.10 -12.06 1.37
CA ARG A 123 -16.12 -10.70 1.92
C ARG A 123 -15.18 -9.74 1.22
N HIS A 124 -14.37 -10.20 0.27
CA HIS A 124 -13.44 -9.38 -0.49
C HIS A 124 -13.91 -9.25 -1.94
N PRO A 125 -13.87 -8.05 -2.54
CA PRO A 125 -14.13 -7.93 -3.97
C PRO A 125 -13.12 -8.78 -4.75
N PRO A 126 -13.54 -9.52 -5.79
CA PRO A 126 -12.65 -10.37 -6.56
C PRO A 126 -11.46 -9.58 -7.14
N MET A 127 -10.26 -10.13 -7.05
CA MET A 127 -9.08 -9.61 -7.75
C MET A 127 -8.82 -10.45 -9.00
N ARG A 128 -8.89 -9.84 -10.16
CA ARG A 128 -8.58 -10.47 -11.46
C ARG A 128 -7.46 -9.68 -12.11
N GLY A 129 -6.26 -10.26 -12.10
CA GLY A 129 -5.07 -9.51 -12.42
C GLY A 129 -4.75 -8.44 -11.38
N TRP A 130 -3.53 -7.94 -11.38
CA TRP A 130 -3.08 -6.98 -10.38
C TRP A 130 -1.93 -6.12 -10.91
N LEU A 131 -2.03 -4.84 -10.64
CA LEU A 131 -1.00 -3.85 -10.93
C LEU A 131 -0.75 -3.06 -9.66
N ALA A 132 0.49 -3.06 -9.17
CA ALA A 132 0.90 -2.32 -7.98
C ALA A 132 2.18 -1.53 -8.25
N VAL A 133 2.25 -0.31 -7.72
CA VAL A 133 3.41 0.58 -7.87
C VAL A 133 3.74 1.18 -6.50
N PRO A 134 5.00 1.09 -6.05
CA PRO A 134 5.41 1.61 -4.75
C PRO A 134 5.37 3.14 -4.72
N LEU A 135 5.13 3.68 -3.52
CA LEU A 135 5.23 5.09 -3.20
C LEU A 135 6.57 5.35 -2.52
N ILE A 136 7.56 5.74 -3.29
CA ILE A 136 8.93 5.96 -2.81
C ILE A 136 9.22 7.46 -2.77
N GLY A 137 9.55 7.95 -1.60
CA GLY A 137 9.95 9.33 -1.38
C GLY A 137 11.34 9.64 -1.95
N SER A 138 11.67 10.91 -2.01
CA SER A 138 12.93 11.43 -2.55
C SER A 138 14.16 10.99 -1.75
N ASP A 139 13.99 10.69 -0.45
CA ASP A 139 15.00 10.14 0.45
C ASP A 139 15.04 8.60 0.45
N GLY A 140 14.22 7.96 -0.39
CA GLY A 140 14.06 6.52 -0.43
C GLY A 140 13.08 5.96 0.60
N ALA A 141 12.39 6.79 1.38
CA ALA A 141 11.32 6.32 2.27
C ALA A 141 10.24 5.59 1.49
N ASN A 142 9.77 4.46 2.01
CA ASN A 142 8.66 3.72 1.41
C ASN A 142 7.36 4.05 2.15
N TYR A 143 6.53 4.89 1.55
CA TYR A 143 5.23 5.29 2.09
C TYR A 143 4.13 4.24 1.87
N GLY A 144 4.41 3.16 1.13
CA GLY A 144 3.45 2.15 0.76
C GLY A 144 3.36 1.93 -0.74
N PHE A 145 2.16 1.73 -1.26
CA PHE A 145 1.95 1.51 -2.70
C PHE A 145 0.53 1.87 -3.14
N ILE A 146 0.38 2.19 -4.41
CA ILE A 146 -0.92 2.26 -5.09
C ILE A 146 -1.11 1.00 -5.93
N GLN A 147 -2.37 0.60 -6.11
CA GLN A 147 -2.70 -0.61 -6.87
C GLN A 147 -4.01 -0.46 -7.64
N ALA A 148 -4.13 -1.27 -8.69
CA ALA A 148 -5.37 -1.52 -9.40
C ALA A 148 -5.59 -3.03 -9.58
N SER A 149 -6.83 -3.46 -9.60
CA SER A 149 -7.20 -4.85 -9.92
C SER A 149 -8.51 -4.92 -10.69
N ASP A 150 -8.71 -6.03 -11.39
CA ASP A 150 -9.85 -6.28 -12.27
C ASP A 150 -9.99 -5.18 -13.33
N ARG A 151 -9.11 -5.19 -14.33
CA ARG A 151 -9.18 -4.27 -15.46
C ARG A 151 -10.51 -4.44 -16.20
N LEU A 152 -11.05 -3.36 -16.75
CA LEU A 152 -12.35 -3.37 -17.45
C LEU A 152 -12.36 -4.35 -18.62
N GLU A 153 -11.25 -4.44 -19.35
CA GLU A 153 -11.10 -5.29 -20.52
C GLU A 153 -9.68 -5.85 -20.63
N GLY A 154 -9.53 -7.17 -20.62
CA GLY A 154 -8.25 -7.85 -20.74
C GLY A 154 -7.31 -7.66 -19.55
N ASP A 155 -6.03 -7.89 -19.76
CA ASP A 155 -4.99 -7.75 -18.76
C ASP A 155 -4.45 -6.31 -18.70
N PHE A 156 -3.81 -5.94 -17.58
CA PHE A 156 -3.11 -4.66 -17.46
C PHE A 156 -1.97 -4.57 -18.47
N THR A 157 -1.86 -3.41 -19.11
CA THR A 157 -0.87 -3.10 -20.15
C THR A 157 0.34 -2.35 -19.59
N GLU A 158 1.40 -2.24 -20.37
CA GLU A 158 2.54 -1.37 -20.05
C GLU A 158 2.14 0.10 -19.94
N GLN A 159 1.14 0.53 -20.70
CA GLN A 159 0.62 1.89 -20.60
C GLN A 159 -0.10 2.12 -19.27
N ASP A 160 -0.88 1.14 -18.78
CA ASP A 160 -1.51 1.22 -17.46
C ASP A 160 -0.44 1.30 -16.35
N GLU A 161 0.62 0.50 -16.46
CA GLU A 161 1.77 0.54 -15.55
C GLU A 161 2.46 1.90 -15.59
N ALA A 162 2.77 2.42 -16.76
CA ALA A 162 3.40 3.74 -16.91
C ALA A 162 2.54 4.87 -16.33
N ASN A 163 1.22 4.79 -16.46
CA ASN A 163 0.29 5.75 -15.87
C ASN A 163 0.32 5.69 -14.35
N LEU A 164 0.31 4.48 -13.76
CA LEU A 164 0.40 4.33 -12.31
C LEU A 164 1.76 4.75 -11.76
N VAL A 165 2.85 4.51 -12.49
CA VAL A 165 4.20 4.99 -12.10
C VAL A 165 4.23 6.51 -12.02
N ARG A 166 3.64 7.22 -12.99
CA ARG A 166 3.53 8.69 -12.95
C ARG A 166 2.68 9.16 -11.78
N LEU A 167 1.53 8.51 -11.55
CA LEU A 167 0.67 8.81 -10.40
C LEU A 167 1.41 8.58 -9.09
N ALA A 168 2.13 7.46 -8.95
CA ALA A 168 2.91 7.14 -7.76
C ALA A 168 4.00 8.19 -7.49
N SER A 169 4.69 8.66 -8.53
CA SER A 169 5.69 9.73 -8.41
C SER A 169 5.07 11.03 -7.88
N LEU A 170 3.93 11.47 -8.44
CA LEU A 170 3.22 12.66 -7.96
C LEU A 170 2.72 12.50 -6.52
N THR A 171 2.15 11.34 -6.21
CA THR A 171 1.68 11.02 -4.85
C THR A 171 2.84 11.03 -3.86
N SER A 172 3.97 10.41 -4.19
CA SER A 172 5.17 10.40 -3.34
C SER A 172 5.71 11.81 -3.10
N THR A 173 5.72 12.68 -4.12
CA THR A 173 6.11 14.09 -3.96
C THR A 173 5.21 14.83 -2.97
N ALA A 174 3.90 14.59 -3.04
CA ALA A 174 2.96 15.18 -2.08
C ALA A 174 3.18 14.64 -0.66
N LEU A 175 3.42 13.32 -0.52
CA LEU A 175 3.73 12.70 0.76
C LEU A 175 5.06 13.21 1.34
N ASP A 176 6.08 13.43 0.50
CA ASP A 176 7.36 14.04 0.94
C ASP A 176 7.14 15.44 1.54
N ALA A 177 6.33 16.28 0.88
CA ALA A 177 6.01 17.61 1.37
C ALA A 177 5.26 17.55 2.74
N LEU A 178 4.29 16.64 2.86
CA LEU A 178 3.57 16.44 4.12
C LEU A 178 4.49 15.87 5.21
N ALA A 179 5.39 14.95 4.87
CA ALA A 179 6.34 14.40 5.82
C ALA A 179 7.33 15.47 6.35
N GLN A 180 7.75 16.41 5.50
CA GLN A 180 8.57 17.55 5.94
C GLN A 180 7.84 18.45 6.95
N LEU A 181 6.53 18.60 6.82
CA LEU A 181 5.71 19.42 7.70
C LEU A 181 5.37 18.73 9.03
N HIS A 182 5.13 17.45 8.99
CA HIS A 182 4.51 16.70 10.10
C HIS A 182 5.45 15.70 10.79
N LEU A 183 6.60 15.35 10.18
CA LEU A 183 7.53 14.35 10.70
C LEU A 183 8.96 14.89 10.90
N PRO A 184 9.20 16.10 11.40
CA PRO A 184 10.54 16.68 11.50
C PRO A 184 11.47 15.81 12.38
N ASP A 185 10.99 15.39 13.55
CA ASP A 185 11.79 14.63 14.51
C ASP A 185 11.84 13.12 14.18
N TYR A 186 10.75 12.57 13.66
CA TYR A 186 10.70 11.17 13.24
C TYR A 186 11.76 10.84 12.19
N ARG A 187 11.90 11.69 11.16
CA ARG A 187 12.91 11.51 10.10
C ARG A 187 14.34 11.60 10.65
N THR A 188 14.57 12.49 11.61
CA THR A 188 15.88 12.64 12.24
C THR A 188 16.26 11.44 13.11
N LYS A 189 15.29 10.88 13.85
CA LYS A 189 15.51 9.74 14.74
C LYS A 189 15.65 8.41 13.99
N VAL A 190 14.90 8.21 12.89
CA VAL A 190 14.95 6.97 12.08
C VAL A 190 16.18 6.93 11.15
N ALA A 191 16.73 8.09 10.77
CA ALA A 191 17.93 8.18 9.96
C ALA A 191 19.22 7.89 10.75
N GLN A 192 19.17 7.79 12.08
CA GLN A 192 20.31 7.40 12.91
C GLN A 192 20.29 5.89 13.12
N PRO A 193 21.29 5.14 12.61
CA PRO A 193 21.41 3.72 12.94
C PRO A 193 21.59 3.58 14.46
N PRO A 194 21.05 2.51 15.08
CA PRO A 194 21.29 2.27 16.50
C PRO A 194 22.80 2.18 16.75
N ALA A 195 23.25 2.86 17.80
CA ALA A 195 24.64 2.90 18.24
C ALA A 195 25.12 1.52 18.73
#